data_68c06309362949d060cc1b350adbade0
#
_entry.id   68c06309362949d060cc1b350adbade0
#
_cell.length_a   1.000
_cell.length_b   1.000
_cell.length_c   1.000
_cell.angle_alpha   90.00
_cell.angle_beta   90.00
_cell.angle_gamma   90.00
#
_symmetry.space_group_name_H-M   'P 1'
#
loop_
_entity.id
_entity.type
_entity.pdbx_description
1 polymer ?
#
loop_
_entity_poly.entity_id
_entity_poly.type
_entity_poly.pdbx_seq_one_letter_code
_entity_poly.pdbx_strand_id
1 'polypeptide(L)'
;MESCLCVLVTVTLLAAAAAPVAAEAEWPGSKNETMCKLLLEKFSESSSNFTLCANQFARPIHMCRECKDDFINVRKYYNALLHSKQDDINCKDIMTSQDKVEVIQETYEFIAGRDGLWSRGHCSLCYTAPLTKDSVLTNDTLAYFALFRSVQDCFDSHPNNSMPNSTTKSEACSECAIDYYNLLKFYKDNFVGKSRQLDGVCFDILDAMNSTQHWWGTGYYHCGHTICGSAPLISAVVLVLGTLPTFYLMLRFAPGTRTARERVITQTTIEEIIAR
;
A
#
# COMPACT_ATOMS: atom_id res chain seq x y z
N MET A 1 -19.21 27.37 49.87
CA MET A 1 -20.20 26.37 50.32
C MET A 1 -21.00 26.01 49.07
N GLU A 2 -20.56 25.04 48.36
CA GLU A 2 -21.35 24.41 47.29
C GLU A 2 -21.04 22.92 47.27
N SER A 3 -22.11 22.18 47.48
CA SER A 3 -22.08 20.74 47.74
C SER A 3 -21.79 19.94 46.49
N CYS A 4 -20.70 19.17 46.49
CA CYS A 4 -20.40 18.16 45.49
C CYS A 4 -21.31 16.97 45.72
N LEU A 5 -22.26 16.78 44.82
CA LEU A 5 -23.19 15.64 44.77
C LEU A 5 -22.48 14.47 44.10
N CYS A 6 -21.97 13.52 44.88
CA CYS A 6 -21.47 12.25 44.35
C CYS A 6 -22.63 11.38 43.90
N VAL A 7 -22.80 11.23 42.63
CA VAL A 7 -23.71 10.22 42.04
C VAL A 7 -23.02 8.87 42.08
N LEU A 8 -23.42 8.04 43.00
CA LEU A 8 -23.09 6.62 43.08
C LEU A 8 -23.80 5.90 41.93
N VAL A 9 -23.07 5.60 40.84
CA VAL A 9 -23.55 4.69 39.81
C VAL A 9 -23.34 3.27 40.31
N THR A 10 -24.42 2.65 40.78
CA THR A 10 -24.46 1.22 41.07
C THR A 10 -24.37 0.44 39.76
N VAL A 11 -23.19 -0.13 39.49
CA VAL A 11 -22.99 -1.10 38.41
C VAL A 11 -23.67 -2.40 38.83
N THR A 12 -24.88 -2.64 38.36
CA THR A 12 -25.51 -3.96 38.40
C THR A 12 -24.76 -4.89 37.44
N LEU A 13 -23.99 -5.81 38.03
CA LEU A 13 -23.43 -6.97 37.33
C LEU A 13 -24.60 -7.84 36.82
N LEU A 14 -24.98 -7.65 35.58
CA LEU A 14 -25.74 -8.64 34.84
C LEU A 14 -24.80 -9.81 34.56
N ALA A 15 -24.94 -10.86 35.35
CA ALA A 15 -24.40 -12.18 35.02
C ALA A 15 -25.07 -12.62 33.71
N ALA A 16 -24.38 -12.39 32.61
CA ALA A 16 -24.75 -13.02 31.33
C ALA A 16 -24.59 -14.52 31.52
N ALA A 17 -25.70 -15.22 31.69
CA ALA A 17 -25.75 -16.65 31.60
C ALA A 17 -25.15 -16.99 30.22
N ALA A 18 -24.01 -17.68 30.23
CA ALA A 18 -23.44 -18.26 29.00
C ALA A 18 -24.52 -19.17 28.42
N ALA A 19 -25.15 -18.71 27.35
CA ALA A 19 -25.99 -19.59 26.54
C ALA A 19 -25.11 -20.77 26.14
N PRO A 20 -25.62 -22.02 26.24
CA PRO A 20 -24.85 -23.14 25.74
C PRO A 20 -24.56 -22.86 24.29
N VAL A 21 -23.26 -22.92 23.94
CA VAL A 21 -22.78 -22.88 22.55
C VAL A 21 -23.69 -23.82 21.78
N ALA A 22 -24.36 -23.29 20.77
CA ALA A 22 -25.29 -24.05 19.94
C ALA A 22 -24.62 -25.36 19.58
N ALA A 23 -25.36 -26.47 19.85
CA ALA A 23 -24.96 -27.79 19.46
C ALA A 23 -24.44 -27.70 18.01
N GLU A 24 -23.21 -28.16 17.81
CA GLU A 24 -22.66 -28.34 16.48
C GLU A 24 -23.73 -29.00 15.64
N ALA A 25 -24.23 -28.33 14.62
CA ALA A 25 -25.13 -28.94 13.66
C ALA A 25 -24.34 -30.10 13.08
N GLU A 26 -24.65 -31.32 13.54
CA GLU A 26 -24.08 -32.53 12.97
C GLU A 26 -24.42 -32.49 11.49
N TRP A 27 -23.40 -32.27 10.70
CA TRP A 27 -23.45 -32.36 9.26
C TRP A 27 -23.92 -33.78 8.92
N PRO A 28 -25.00 -33.98 8.15
CA PRO A 28 -25.48 -35.30 7.81
C PRO A 28 -24.51 -35.94 6.83
N GLY A 29 -23.50 -36.63 7.33
CA GLY A 29 -22.47 -37.14 6.50
C GLY A 29 -22.00 -38.53 6.84
N SER A 30 -21.95 -39.33 5.81
CA SER A 30 -21.31 -40.63 5.68
C SER A 30 -19.87 -40.58 6.23
N LYS A 31 -19.37 -41.77 6.67
CA LYS A 31 -17.98 -41.98 7.16
C LYS A 31 -16.87 -41.46 6.20
N ASN A 32 -17.23 -41.00 5.01
CA ASN A 32 -16.36 -40.57 3.95
C ASN A 32 -16.11 -39.03 3.89
N GLU A 33 -16.83 -38.23 4.68
CA GLU A 33 -16.68 -36.77 4.74
C GLU A 33 -15.42 -36.30 5.48
N THR A 34 -14.73 -37.19 6.19
CA THR A 34 -13.64 -36.78 7.10
C THR A 34 -12.46 -36.13 6.40
N MET A 35 -12.09 -36.56 5.19
CA MET A 35 -10.93 -36.00 4.47
C MET A 35 -11.22 -34.60 3.95
N CYS A 36 -12.31 -34.40 3.22
CA CYS A 36 -12.66 -33.11 2.67
C CYS A 36 -12.97 -32.09 3.79
N LYS A 37 -13.65 -32.54 4.85
CA LYS A 37 -13.90 -31.71 6.04
C LYS A 37 -12.59 -31.30 6.72
N LEU A 38 -11.66 -32.23 6.88
CA LEU A 38 -10.34 -31.93 7.45
C LEU A 38 -9.56 -30.91 6.59
N LEU A 39 -9.62 -31.02 5.27
CA LEU A 39 -8.98 -30.06 4.36
C LEU A 39 -9.63 -28.69 4.47
N LEU A 40 -10.96 -28.60 4.62
CA LEU A 40 -11.66 -27.34 4.84
C LEU A 40 -11.28 -26.71 6.18
N GLU A 41 -11.20 -27.49 7.25
CA GLU A 41 -10.72 -27.00 8.56
C GLU A 41 -9.30 -26.44 8.46
N LYS A 42 -8.39 -27.16 7.78
CA LYS A 42 -7.01 -26.69 7.57
C LYS A 42 -6.93 -25.44 6.70
N PHE A 43 -7.78 -25.32 5.69
CA PHE A 43 -7.89 -24.10 4.89
C PHE A 43 -8.40 -22.91 5.74
N SER A 44 -9.45 -23.13 6.53
CA SER A 44 -10.03 -22.11 7.40
C SER A 44 -9.04 -21.64 8.47
N GLU A 45 -8.33 -22.58 9.11
CA GLU A 45 -7.27 -22.28 10.08
C GLU A 45 -6.15 -21.45 9.43
N SER A 46 -5.66 -21.87 8.26
CA SER A 46 -4.59 -21.17 7.55
C SER A 46 -5.01 -19.77 7.10
N SER A 47 -6.24 -19.61 6.62
CA SER A 47 -6.81 -18.31 6.20
C SER A 47 -6.97 -17.37 7.38
N SER A 48 -7.41 -17.88 8.52
CA SER A 48 -7.51 -17.12 9.76
C SER A 48 -6.13 -16.67 10.26
N ASN A 49 -5.15 -17.58 10.29
CA ASN A 49 -3.78 -17.29 10.70
C ASN A 49 -3.14 -16.24 9.78
N PHE A 50 -3.28 -16.38 8.46
CA PHE A 50 -2.78 -15.37 7.53
C PHE A 50 -3.42 -14.01 7.75
N THR A 51 -4.75 -13.96 7.93
CA THR A 51 -5.45 -12.70 8.14
C THR A 51 -5.02 -12.04 9.45
N LEU A 52 -4.86 -12.82 10.51
CA LEU A 52 -4.35 -12.34 11.79
C LEU A 52 -2.94 -11.79 11.66
N CYS A 53 -2.03 -12.54 11.03
CA CYS A 53 -0.66 -12.14 10.74
C CYS A 53 -0.63 -10.84 9.93
N ALA A 54 -1.37 -10.77 8.82
CA ALA A 54 -1.42 -9.57 7.97
C ALA A 54 -1.89 -8.32 8.73
N ASN A 55 -2.87 -8.47 9.62
CA ASN A 55 -3.33 -7.37 10.48
C ASN A 55 -2.29 -6.97 11.53
N GLN A 56 -1.62 -7.95 12.13
CA GLN A 56 -0.58 -7.70 13.14
C GLN A 56 0.61 -6.95 12.54
N PHE A 57 0.99 -7.28 11.31
CA PHE A 57 2.11 -6.66 10.60
C PHE A 57 1.67 -5.61 9.55
N ALA A 58 0.52 -4.97 9.79
CA ALA A 58 0.01 -3.90 8.94
C ALA A 58 0.67 -2.54 9.21
N ARG A 59 1.26 -2.34 10.40
CA ARG A 59 1.96 -1.10 10.79
C ARG A 59 3.06 -1.36 11.83
N PRO A 60 4.35 -1.18 11.49
CA PRO A 60 4.88 -0.99 10.13
C PRO A 60 4.63 -2.23 9.26
N ILE A 61 4.62 -2.05 7.92
CA ILE A 61 4.29 -3.16 7.02
C ILE A 61 5.46 -4.14 6.94
N HIS A 62 5.24 -5.35 7.45
CA HIS A 62 6.16 -6.48 7.39
C HIS A 62 5.46 -7.77 6.94
N MET A 63 4.24 -7.65 6.40
CA MET A 63 3.38 -8.77 6.05
C MET A 63 4.04 -9.75 5.09
N CYS A 64 4.77 -9.26 4.11
CA CYS A 64 5.39 -10.13 3.11
C CYS A 64 6.43 -11.07 3.71
N ARG A 65 7.22 -10.62 4.69
CA ARG A 65 8.25 -11.43 5.32
C ARG A 65 7.70 -12.34 6.42
N GLU A 66 6.83 -11.80 7.25
CA GLU A 66 6.36 -12.48 8.44
C GLU A 66 5.24 -13.50 8.13
N CYS A 67 4.37 -13.21 7.15
CA CYS A 67 3.19 -14.04 6.85
C CYS A 67 3.38 -15.00 5.67
N LYS A 68 4.62 -15.22 5.21
CA LYS A 68 4.93 -16.10 4.08
C LYS A 68 4.41 -17.51 4.26
N ASP A 69 4.70 -18.11 5.41
CA ASP A 69 4.36 -19.51 5.66
C ASP A 69 2.85 -19.72 5.77
N ASP A 70 2.14 -18.78 6.39
CA ASP A 70 0.68 -18.80 6.45
C ASP A 70 0.06 -18.67 5.05
N PHE A 71 0.59 -17.77 4.22
CA PHE A 71 0.17 -17.64 2.83
C PHE A 71 0.37 -18.92 2.03
N ILE A 72 1.51 -19.58 2.19
CA ILE A 72 1.81 -20.84 1.51
C ILE A 72 0.85 -21.94 1.97
N ASN A 73 0.53 -21.99 3.26
CA ASN A 73 -0.44 -22.93 3.81
C ASN A 73 -1.85 -22.70 3.24
N VAL A 74 -2.29 -21.45 3.12
CA VAL A 74 -3.57 -21.12 2.46
C VAL A 74 -3.61 -21.69 1.04
N ARG A 75 -2.58 -21.42 0.23
CA ARG A 75 -2.49 -21.95 -1.14
C ARG A 75 -2.46 -23.47 -1.18
N LYS A 76 -1.70 -24.08 -0.27
CA LYS A 76 -1.56 -25.54 -0.18
C LYS A 76 -2.91 -26.21 0.08
N TYR A 77 -3.62 -25.75 1.10
CA TYR A 77 -4.89 -26.40 1.49
C TYR A 77 -6.02 -26.08 0.53
N TYR A 78 -6.06 -24.87 -0.06
CA TYR A 78 -6.99 -24.56 -1.13
C TYR A 78 -6.76 -25.46 -2.36
N ASN A 79 -5.53 -25.60 -2.81
CA ASN A 79 -5.21 -26.51 -3.92
C ASN A 79 -5.54 -27.96 -3.59
N ALA A 80 -5.33 -28.39 -2.35
CA ALA A 80 -5.72 -29.72 -1.93
C ALA A 80 -7.25 -29.90 -1.98
N LEU A 81 -8.04 -28.91 -1.54
CA LEU A 81 -9.51 -28.93 -1.67
C LEU A 81 -9.97 -29.06 -3.13
N LEU A 82 -9.31 -28.35 -4.05
CA LEU A 82 -9.68 -28.38 -5.47
C LEU A 82 -9.39 -29.72 -6.15
N HIS A 83 -8.30 -30.40 -5.75
CA HIS A 83 -7.77 -31.55 -6.49
C HIS A 83 -7.95 -32.88 -5.76
N SER A 84 -8.27 -32.88 -4.46
CA SER A 84 -8.52 -34.11 -3.72
C SER A 84 -9.86 -34.70 -4.10
N LYS A 85 -9.88 -36.01 -4.24
CA LYS A 85 -11.10 -36.81 -4.50
C LYS A 85 -11.35 -37.75 -3.35
N GLN A 86 -12.61 -37.95 -3.09
CA GLN A 86 -13.07 -38.91 -2.14
C GLN A 86 -14.22 -39.70 -2.75
N ASP A 87 -14.08 -41.03 -2.85
CA ASP A 87 -15.07 -41.91 -3.50
C ASP A 87 -15.48 -41.43 -4.91
N ASP A 88 -14.48 -41.00 -5.73
CA ASP A 88 -14.63 -40.44 -7.06
C ASP A 88 -15.30 -39.05 -7.14
N ILE A 89 -15.67 -38.45 -6.03
CA ILE A 89 -16.22 -37.09 -5.96
C ILE A 89 -15.12 -36.12 -5.54
N ASN A 90 -15.01 -34.97 -6.20
CA ASN A 90 -14.05 -33.93 -5.81
C ASN A 90 -14.49 -33.27 -4.50
N CYS A 91 -13.54 -33.02 -3.60
CA CYS A 91 -13.83 -32.24 -2.38
C CYS A 91 -14.43 -30.87 -2.68
N LYS A 92 -14.01 -30.24 -3.78
CA LYS A 92 -14.62 -29.00 -4.26
C LYS A 92 -16.14 -29.14 -4.41
N ASP A 93 -16.60 -30.16 -5.13
CA ASP A 93 -18.03 -30.35 -5.42
C ASP A 93 -18.84 -30.62 -4.14
N ILE A 94 -18.26 -31.36 -3.19
CA ILE A 94 -18.88 -31.64 -1.88
C ILE A 94 -19.03 -30.33 -1.07
N MET A 95 -17.97 -29.51 -1.02
CA MET A 95 -17.89 -28.32 -0.14
C MET A 95 -18.58 -27.10 -0.73
N THR A 96 -18.65 -26.97 -2.05
CA THR A 96 -19.22 -25.79 -2.71
C THR A 96 -20.64 -26.01 -3.23
N SER A 97 -21.17 -27.26 -3.28
CA SER A 97 -22.47 -27.54 -3.84
C SER A 97 -23.65 -26.82 -3.16
N GLN A 98 -23.48 -26.42 -1.91
CA GLN A 98 -24.48 -25.69 -1.11
C GLN A 98 -24.02 -24.26 -0.77
N ASP A 99 -22.79 -23.90 -1.12
CA ASP A 99 -22.23 -22.57 -0.85
C ASP A 99 -22.62 -21.57 -1.96
N LYS A 100 -23.81 -21.00 -1.83
CA LYS A 100 -24.33 -20.00 -2.76
C LYS A 100 -23.56 -18.66 -2.71
N VAL A 101 -22.74 -18.44 -1.69
CA VAL A 101 -21.99 -17.21 -1.45
C VAL A 101 -20.52 -17.39 -1.83
N GLU A 102 -20.15 -18.62 -2.21
CA GLU A 102 -18.78 -18.97 -2.61
C GLU A 102 -17.71 -18.57 -1.56
N VAL A 103 -18.05 -18.71 -0.27
CA VAL A 103 -17.21 -18.23 0.86
C VAL A 103 -15.79 -18.76 0.78
N ILE A 104 -15.59 -20.03 0.41
CA ILE A 104 -14.27 -20.66 0.31
C ILE A 104 -13.46 -20.00 -0.80
N GLN A 105 -14.06 -19.79 -1.96
CA GLN A 105 -13.42 -19.16 -3.10
C GLN A 105 -13.12 -17.69 -2.83
N GLU A 106 -14.08 -16.93 -2.33
CA GLU A 106 -13.92 -15.52 -2.01
C GLU A 106 -12.85 -15.29 -0.94
N THR A 107 -12.78 -16.17 0.07
CA THR A 107 -11.70 -16.10 1.07
C THR A 107 -10.33 -16.33 0.43
N TYR A 108 -10.22 -17.29 -0.48
CA TYR A 108 -8.97 -17.53 -1.20
C TYR A 108 -8.61 -16.35 -2.11
N GLU A 109 -9.58 -15.82 -2.87
CA GLU A 109 -9.36 -14.67 -3.76
C GLU A 109 -8.94 -13.41 -2.97
N PHE A 110 -9.53 -13.18 -1.81
CA PHE A 110 -9.13 -12.09 -0.92
C PHE A 110 -7.68 -12.19 -0.46
N ILE A 111 -7.18 -13.40 -0.19
CA ILE A 111 -5.81 -13.61 0.31
C ILE A 111 -4.82 -13.74 -0.85
N ALA A 112 -5.11 -14.64 -1.80
CA ALA A 112 -4.15 -15.16 -2.77
C ALA A 112 -4.53 -14.93 -4.24
N GLY A 113 -5.69 -14.34 -4.49
CA GLY A 113 -6.16 -13.99 -5.82
C GLY A 113 -5.31 -12.88 -6.48
N ARG A 114 -5.66 -12.55 -7.72
CA ARG A 114 -4.96 -11.51 -8.49
C ARG A 114 -4.96 -10.17 -7.75
N ASP A 115 -6.09 -9.80 -7.17
CA ASP A 115 -6.29 -8.57 -6.41
C ASP A 115 -6.29 -8.81 -4.89
N GLY A 116 -5.81 -9.98 -4.47
CA GLY A 116 -5.70 -10.37 -3.07
C GLY A 116 -4.59 -9.63 -2.32
N LEU A 117 -4.59 -9.75 -1.01
CA LEU A 117 -3.65 -9.04 -0.13
C LEU A 117 -2.18 -9.28 -0.52
N TRP A 118 -1.82 -10.55 -0.78
CA TRP A 118 -0.46 -10.93 -1.15
C TRP A 118 -0.01 -10.30 -2.47
N SER A 119 -0.89 -10.31 -3.46
CA SER A 119 -0.60 -9.76 -4.80
C SER A 119 -0.51 -8.23 -4.77
N ARG A 120 -1.43 -7.57 -4.07
CA ARG A 120 -1.39 -6.11 -3.88
C ARG A 120 -0.16 -5.63 -3.12
N GLY A 121 0.34 -6.46 -2.18
CA GLY A 121 1.59 -6.21 -1.47
C GLY A 121 2.83 -6.50 -2.31
N HIS A 122 2.68 -7.00 -3.54
CA HIS A 122 3.79 -7.47 -4.38
C HIS A 122 4.76 -8.39 -3.63
N CYS A 123 4.23 -9.16 -2.67
CA CYS A 123 5.05 -9.95 -1.73
C CYS A 123 5.92 -11.00 -2.43
N SER A 124 5.47 -11.53 -3.56
CA SER A 124 6.27 -12.47 -4.35
C SER A 124 7.59 -11.90 -4.85
N LEU A 125 7.69 -10.56 -5.00
CA LEU A 125 8.93 -9.90 -5.42
C LEU A 125 10.01 -9.85 -4.33
N CYS A 126 9.63 -10.09 -3.08
CA CYS A 126 10.60 -10.23 -1.99
C CYS A 126 11.42 -11.53 -2.08
N TYR A 127 10.91 -12.54 -2.78
CA TYR A 127 11.41 -13.91 -2.74
C TYR A 127 11.93 -14.39 -4.08
N THR A 128 12.81 -15.41 -4.02
CA THR A 128 13.23 -16.17 -5.20
C THR A 128 12.07 -17.02 -5.72
N ALA A 129 11.84 -17.00 -7.03
CA ALA A 129 10.79 -17.80 -7.66
C ALA A 129 11.29 -19.26 -7.89
N PRO A 130 10.37 -20.27 -7.81
CA PRO A 130 8.97 -20.18 -7.42
C PRO A 130 8.78 -20.03 -5.91
N LEU A 131 7.69 -19.37 -5.49
CA LEU A 131 7.40 -19.19 -4.07
C LEU A 131 6.95 -20.51 -3.43
N THR A 132 7.82 -21.05 -2.58
CA THR A 132 7.62 -22.29 -1.82
C THR A 132 7.97 -22.06 -0.35
N LYS A 133 7.75 -23.05 0.51
CA LYS A 133 8.14 -22.97 1.91
C LYS A 133 9.64 -22.70 2.08
N ASP A 134 10.46 -23.28 1.22
CA ASP A 134 11.92 -23.16 1.27
C ASP A 134 12.46 -21.93 0.52
N SER A 135 11.59 -21.14 -0.09
CA SER A 135 12.00 -19.93 -0.81
C SER A 135 12.63 -18.93 0.16
N VAL A 136 13.78 -18.42 -0.22
CA VAL A 136 14.52 -17.39 0.50
C VAL A 136 14.27 -16.02 -0.11
N LEU A 137 14.53 -14.98 0.66
CA LEU A 137 14.49 -13.61 0.16
C LEU A 137 15.51 -13.44 -0.98
N THR A 138 15.19 -12.60 -1.96
CA THR A 138 16.15 -12.27 -3.02
C THR A 138 17.39 -11.57 -2.43
N ASN A 139 18.52 -11.67 -3.12
CA ASN A 139 19.77 -11.02 -2.69
C ASN A 139 19.58 -9.50 -2.54
N ASP A 140 18.81 -8.88 -3.45
CA ASP A 140 18.51 -7.44 -3.39
C ASP A 140 17.67 -7.10 -2.14
N THR A 141 16.70 -7.95 -1.80
CA THR A 141 15.87 -7.79 -0.59
C THR A 141 16.72 -7.95 0.69
N LEU A 142 17.57 -8.95 0.74
CA LEU A 142 18.48 -9.17 1.89
C LEU A 142 19.45 -8.00 2.07
N ALA A 143 20.08 -7.54 0.98
CA ALA A 143 20.98 -6.40 1.00
C ALA A 143 20.29 -5.11 1.44
N TYR A 144 19.06 -4.89 0.96
CA TYR A 144 18.26 -3.74 1.40
C TYR A 144 18.01 -3.75 2.90
N PHE A 145 17.54 -4.86 3.46
CA PHE A 145 17.26 -4.94 4.90
C PHE A 145 18.53 -4.92 5.76
N ALA A 146 19.68 -5.32 5.23
CA ALA A 146 20.95 -5.12 5.93
C ALA A 146 21.31 -3.62 6.03
N LEU A 147 21.18 -2.87 4.93
CA LEU A 147 21.39 -1.41 4.94
C LEU A 147 20.33 -0.68 5.79
N PHE A 148 19.07 -1.09 5.70
CA PHE A 148 18.01 -0.54 6.51
C PHE A 148 18.28 -0.70 8.01
N ARG A 149 18.77 -1.88 8.43
CA ARG A 149 19.15 -2.10 9.83
C ARG A 149 20.30 -1.20 10.25
N SER A 150 21.33 -1.01 9.40
CA SER A 150 22.43 -0.08 9.70
C SER A 150 21.92 1.34 9.97
N VAL A 151 20.95 1.80 9.18
CA VAL A 151 20.33 3.13 9.39
C VAL A 151 19.54 3.16 10.71
N GLN A 152 18.77 2.10 11.02
CA GLN A 152 18.02 2.03 12.27
C GLN A 152 18.96 2.02 13.48
N ASP A 153 20.00 1.20 13.47
CA ASP A 153 21.00 1.12 14.56
C ASP A 153 21.68 2.48 14.77
N CYS A 154 21.95 3.22 13.68
CA CYS A 154 22.49 4.57 13.77
C CYS A 154 21.48 5.54 14.40
N PHE A 155 20.22 5.49 14.00
CA PHE A 155 19.15 6.33 14.56
C PHE A 155 18.93 6.06 16.05
N ASP A 156 18.95 4.79 16.44
CA ASP A 156 18.78 4.38 17.84
C ASP A 156 19.97 4.84 18.69
N SER A 157 21.17 4.92 18.11
CA SER A 157 22.37 5.42 18.78
C SER A 157 22.39 6.95 18.94
N HIS A 158 21.63 7.67 18.11
CA HIS A 158 21.55 9.13 18.12
C HIS A 158 20.09 9.60 18.22
N PRO A 159 19.41 9.30 19.35
CA PRO A 159 18.01 9.67 19.53
C PRO A 159 17.85 11.20 19.48
N ASN A 160 16.79 11.65 18.84
CA ASN A 160 16.49 13.07 18.79
C ASN A 160 15.96 13.54 20.16
N ASN A 161 16.82 14.11 20.98
CA ASN A 161 16.48 14.67 22.29
C ASN A 161 15.86 16.09 22.19
N SER A 162 15.64 16.59 20.97
CA SER A 162 15.02 17.90 20.75
C SER A 162 13.53 17.85 21.06
N MET A 163 12.99 18.92 21.66
CA MET A 163 11.54 19.04 21.86
C MET A 163 10.80 18.92 20.52
N PRO A 164 9.58 18.36 20.50
CA PRO A 164 8.82 18.07 19.27
C PRO A 164 8.57 19.31 18.37
N ASN A 165 8.85 20.51 18.82
CA ASN A 165 8.74 21.77 18.05
C ASN A 165 10.09 22.42 17.74
N SER A 166 11.22 21.73 17.96
CA SER A 166 12.53 22.26 17.63
C SER A 166 12.79 22.15 16.12
N THR A 167 13.12 23.27 15.49
CA THR A 167 13.58 23.33 14.07
C THR A 167 15.08 23.05 13.94
N THR A 168 15.75 22.71 15.04
CA THR A 168 17.19 22.43 15.03
C THR A 168 17.43 21.03 14.47
N LYS A 169 18.40 20.91 13.57
CA LYS A 169 18.82 19.62 13.02
C LYS A 169 19.36 18.74 14.12
N SER A 170 18.96 17.46 14.10
CA SER A 170 19.50 16.44 15.00
C SER A 170 20.96 16.13 14.66
N GLU A 171 21.74 15.71 15.66
CA GLU A 171 23.10 15.17 15.49
C GLU A 171 23.13 13.96 14.53
N ALA A 172 22.07 13.15 14.54
CA ALA A 172 21.89 12.05 13.59
C ALA A 172 22.03 12.49 12.13
N CYS A 173 21.75 13.76 11.81
CA CYS A 173 21.86 14.27 10.44
C CYS A 173 23.28 14.27 9.89
N SER A 174 24.29 14.40 10.76
CA SER A 174 25.71 14.30 10.36
C SER A 174 26.22 12.89 10.45
N GLU A 175 25.92 12.23 11.56
CA GLU A 175 26.46 10.90 11.86
C GLU A 175 25.87 9.79 10.98
N CYS A 176 24.54 9.82 10.74
CA CYS A 176 23.85 8.80 9.97
C CYS A 176 23.71 9.12 8.47
N ALA A 177 24.29 10.23 8.00
CA ALA A 177 24.15 10.67 6.62
C ALA A 177 24.64 9.65 5.59
N ILE A 178 25.76 8.98 5.89
CA ILE A 178 26.40 8.02 4.98
C ILE A 178 25.50 6.77 4.86
N ASP A 179 25.02 6.23 5.98
CA ASP A 179 24.17 5.06 6.01
C ASP A 179 22.83 5.31 5.30
N TYR A 180 22.20 6.45 5.61
CA TYR A 180 20.97 6.87 4.92
C TYR A 180 21.19 7.06 3.40
N TYR A 181 22.29 7.69 2.98
CA TYR A 181 22.59 7.87 1.56
C TYR A 181 22.81 6.53 0.85
N ASN A 182 23.55 5.60 1.47
CA ASN A 182 23.77 4.28 0.93
C ASN A 182 22.46 3.50 0.76
N LEU A 183 21.57 3.54 1.76
CA LEU A 183 20.24 2.93 1.68
C LEU A 183 19.42 3.55 0.55
N LEU A 184 19.36 4.87 0.48
CA LEU A 184 18.60 5.60 -0.53
C LEU A 184 19.11 5.32 -1.95
N LYS A 185 20.44 5.30 -2.13
CA LYS A 185 21.08 4.98 -3.41
C LYS A 185 20.75 3.54 -3.82
N PHE A 186 20.94 2.59 -2.91
CA PHE A 186 20.65 1.18 -3.18
C PHE A 186 19.17 0.98 -3.57
N TYR A 187 18.25 1.62 -2.85
CA TYR A 187 16.81 1.57 -3.18
C TYR A 187 16.53 2.12 -4.57
N LYS A 188 17.10 3.27 -4.93
CA LYS A 188 16.91 3.87 -6.26
C LYS A 188 17.45 2.99 -7.37
N ASP A 189 18.64 2.46 -7.20
CA ASP A 189 19.34 1.68 -8.24
C ASP A 189 18.69 0.31 -8.47
N ASN A 190 18.26 -0.36 -7.38
CA ASN A 190 17.79 -1.75 -7.47
C ASN A 190 16.27 -1.89 -7.53
N PHE A 191 15.50 -0.97 -6.96
CA PHE A 191 14.05 -1.08 -6.92
C PHE A 191 13.34 -0.06 -7.80
N VAL A 192 13.64 1.23 -7.71
CA VAL A 192 12.97 2.26 -8.52
C VAL A 192 13.31 2.12 -10.00
N GLY A 193 14.58 1.86 -10.32
CA GLY A 193 15.02 1.65 -11.70
C GLY A 193 14.40 0.41 -12.34
N LYS A 194 14.32 -0.68 -11.59
CA LYS A 194 13.78 -1.98 -12.03
C LYS A 194 12.25 -2.04 -11.95
N SER A 195 11.59 -1.30 -11.06
CA SER A 195 10.13 -1.35 -10.88
C SER A 195 9.35 -0.93 -12.12
N ARG A 196 9.93 -0.11 -12.98
CA ARG A 196 9.35 0.24 -14.29
C ARG A 196 9.26 -0.96 -15.24
N GLN A 197 10.04 -2.01 -14.98
CA GLN A 197 10.06 -3.24 -15.76
C GLN A 197 9.33 -4.41 -15.08
N LEU A 198 9.14 -4.36 -13.75
CA LEU A 198 8.66 -5.47 -12.92
C LEU A 198 7.30 -5.20 -12.26
N ASP A 199 6.55 -4.21 -12.70
CA ASP A 199 5.21 -3.87 -12.18
C ASP A 199 5.10 -3.69 -10.65
N GLY A 200 6.19 -3.38 -9.96
CA GLY A 200 6.11 -3.07 -8.53
C GLY A 200 7.38 -3.30 -7.73
N VAL A 201 7.29 -2.98 -6.46
CA VAL A 201 8.29 -3.25 -5.42
C VAL A 201 7.59 -3.95 -4.27
N CYS A 202 8.27 -4.92 -3.63
CA CYS A 202 7.77 -5.54 -2.42
C CYS A 202 7.37 -4.48 -1.37
N PHE A 203 6.16 -4.60 -0.84
CA PHE A 203 5.57 -3.55 0.00
C PHE A 203 6.30 -3.33 1.32
N ASP A 204 6.90 -4.38 1.88
CA ASP A 204 7.74 -4.27 3.08
C ASP A 204 8.94 -3.33 2.85
N ILE A 205 9.55 -3.38 1.65
CA ILE A 205 10.65 -2.49 1.26
C ILE A 205 10.14 -1.07 1.03
N LEU A 206 9.00 -0.94 0.36
CA LEU A 206 8.41 0.36 0.05
C LEU A 206 8.03 1.11 1.33
N ASP A 207 7.36 0.44 2.27
CA ASP A 207 6.95 1.04 3.55
C ASP A 207 8.16 1.39 4.42
N ALA A 208 9.13 0.50 4.52
CA ALA A 208 10.37 0.74 5.25
C ALA A 208 11.12 1.97 4.70
N MET A 209 11.19 2.10 3.37
CA MET A 209 11.85 3.26 2.76
C MET A 209 11.07 4.56 2.98
N ASN A 210 9.76 4.53 2.81
CA ASN A 210 8.90 5.70 3.05
C ASN A 210 8.98 6.17 4.51
N SER A 211 8.95 5.24 5.46
CA SER A 211 9.08 5.54 6.89
C SER A 211 10.44 6.13 7.21
N THR A 212 11.52 5.58 6.64
CA THR A 212 12.89 6.09 6.83
C THR A 212 13.04 7.49 6.26
N GLN A 213 12.51 7.73 5.05
CA GLN A 213 12.54 9.08 4.44
C GLN A 213 11.73 10.08 5.27
N HIS A 214 10.60 9.67 5.82
CA HIS A 214 9.79 10.52 6.68
C HIS A 214 10.56 10.87 7.97
N TRP A 215 11.16 9.90 8.64
CA TRP A 215 11.95 10.14 9.87
C TRP A 215 13.16 11.01 9.60
N TRP A 216 13.90 10.75 8.53
CA TRP A 216 15.05 11.56 8.13
C TRP A 216 14.66 13.00 7.80
N GLY A 217 13.57 13.16 7.04
CA GLY A 217 13.13 14.46 6.50
C GLY A 217 12.48 15.37 7.54
N THR A 218 11.18 15.33 7.60
CA THR A 218 10.35 16.27 8.36
C THR A 218 9.75 15.68 9.63
N GLY A 219 9.78 14.34 9.76
CA GLY A 219 9.03 13.65 10.82
C GLY A 219 9.71 13.68 12.18
N TYR A 220 10.99 13.34 12.26
CA TYR A 220 11.68 13.18 13.53
C TYR A 220 13.04 13.86 13.61
N TYR A 221 13.94 13.63 12.64
CA TYR A 221 15.31 14.13 12.69
C TYR A 221 15.49 15.50 12.03
N HIS A 222 14.58 15.93 11.19
CA HIS A 222 14.63 17.21 10.45
C HIS A 222 15.91 17.40 9.63
N CYS A 223 16.47 16.30 9.11
CA CYS A 223 17.70 16.31 8.31
C CYS A 223 17.46 16.75 6.86
N GLY A 224 16.22 16.62 6.39
CA GLY A 224 15.86 17.04 5.04
C GLY A 224 16.04 18.53 4.88
N HIS A 225 16.96 18.95 4.01
CA HIS A 225 16.74 20.23 3.35
C HIS A 225 15.40 20.11 2.63
N THR A 226 14.50 21.02 2.92
CA THR A 226 13.33 21.29 2.09
C THR A 226 13.81 21.71 0.70
N ILE A 227 14.28 20.74 -0.11
CA ILE A 227 14.58 20.93 -1.54
C ILE A 227 13.28 21.18 -2.31
N CYS A 228 12.13 20.94 -1.70
CA CYS A 228 10.90 21.62 -2.05
C CYS A 228 10.89 23.04 -1.46
N GLY A 229 11.99 23.76 -1.65
CA GLY A 229 11.92 25.20 -1.61
C GLY A 229 10.82 25.59 -2.60
N SER A 230 9.97 26.52 -2.20
CA SER A 230 8.95 27.14 -3.03
C SER A 230 9.49 27.69 -4.37
N ALA A 231 10.81 27.58 -4.61
CA ALA A 231 11.46 28.02 -5.83
C ALA A 231 10.85 27.45 -7.14
N PRO A 232 10.61 26.14 -7.31
CA PRO A 232 9.96 25.66 -8.53
C PRO A 232 8.49 26.07 -8.61
N LEU A 233 7.78 26.16 -7.47
CA LEU A 233 6.41 26.69 -7.43
C LEU A 233 6.38 28.18 -7.70
N ILE A 234 7.27 28.95 -7.08
CA ILE A 234 7.40 30.40 -7.30
C ILE A 234 7.81 30.66 -8.76
N SER A 235 8.75 29.91 -9.31
CA SER A 235 9.16 30.07 -10.72
C SER A 235 8.02 29.73 -11.69
N ALA A 236 7.23 28.69 -11.42
CA ALA A 236 6.06 28.35 -12.22
C ALA A 236 4.98 29.43 -12.13
N VAL A 237 4.69 29.96 -10.94
CA VAL A 237 3.73 31.03 -10.73
C VAL A 237 4.20 32.33 -11.41
N VAL A 238 5.48 32.69 -11.28
CA VAL A 238 6.06 33.88 -11.94
C VAL A 238 6.01 33.74 -13.46
N LEU A 239 6.30 32.56 -14.01
CA LEU A 239 6.18 32.27 -15.43
C LEU A 239 4.72 32.46 -15.92
N VAL A 240 3.75 31.87 -15.22
CA VAL A 240 2.34 31.99 -15.61
C VAL A 240 1.85 33.42 -15.46
N LEU A 241 2.10 34.08 -14.34
CA LEU A 241 1.68 35.46 -14.11
C LEU A 241 2.41 36.49 -15.00
N GLY A 242 3.63 36.17 -15.43
CA GLY A 242 4.39 37.02 -16.35
C GLY A 242 4.01 36.82 -17.83
N THR A 243 3.80 35.57 -18.26
CA THR A 243 3.50 35.27 -19.68
C THR A 243 2.08 35.67 -20.08
N LEU A 244 1.09 35.51 -19.20
CA LEU A 244 -0.31 35.90 -19.53
C LEU A 244 -0.48 37.40 -19.78
N PRO A 245 0.00 38.31 -18.91
CA PRO A 245 -0.10 39.74 -19.18
C PRO A 245 0.73 40.19 -20.39
N THR A 246 1.94 39.63 -20.57
CA THR A 246 2.77 39.96 -21.72
C THR A 246 2.15 39.52 -23.04
N PHE A 247 1.55 38.33 -23.06
CA PHE A 247 0.81 37.86 -24.22
C PHE A 247 -0.44 38.73 -24.51
N TYR A 248 -1.17 39.13 -23.46
CA TYR A 248 -2.31 40.02 -23.59
C TYR A 248 -1.89 41.41 -24.10
N LEU A 249 -0.81 41.95 -23.59
CA LEU A 249 -0.26 43.25 -24.05
C LEU A 249 0.23 43.15 -25.50
N MET A 250 0.93 42.07 -25.89
CA MET A 250 1.29 41.83 -27.27
C MET A 250 0.08 41.79 -28.22
N LEU A 251 -0.97 41.12 -27.83
CA LEU A 251 -2.20 41.06 -28.63
C LEU A 251 -2.89 42.42 -28.72
N ARG A 252 -2.83 43.24 -27.65
CA ARG A 252 -3.45 44.57 -27.62
C ARG A 252 -2.65 45.64 -28.40
N PHE A 253 -1.33 45.52 -28.38
CA PHE A 253 -0.44 46.45 -29.04
C PHE A 253 0.11 45.98 -30.38
N ALA A 254 -0.18 44.74 -30.80
CA ALA A 254 0.15 44.30 -32.13
C ALA A 254 -0.62 45.14 -33.17
N PRO A 255 0.06 45.92 -34.01
CA PRO A 255 -0.62 46.76 -35.01
C PRO A 255 -1.41 45.89 -35.95
N GLY A 256 -2.70 46.15 -35.98
CA GLY A 256 -3.78 45.34 -36.52
C GLY A 256 -3.56 44.75 -37.91
N THR A 257 -3.44 43.49 -37.93
CA THR A 257 -3.73 42.65 -39.11
C THR A 257 -5.25 42.42 -39.32
N ARG A 258 -6.07 42.76 -38.31
CA ARG A 258 -7.54 42.61 -38.42
C ARG A 258 -8.22 43.65 -39.29
N THR A 259 -7.75 44.88 -39.31
CA THR A 259 -8.36 45.97 -40.09
C THR A 259 -8.20 45.84 -41.59
N ALA A 260 -7.15 45.14 -42.05
CA ALA A 260 -6.93 44.93 -43.49
C ALA A 260 -7.88 43.89 -44.08
N ARG A 261 -8.21 42.82 -43.33
CA ARG A 261 -9.07 41.73 -43.81
C ARG A 261 -10.56 42.14 -43.81
N GLU A 262 -11.00 42.90 -42.84
CA GLU A 262 -12.37 43.44 -42.82
C GLU A 262 -12.61 44.47 -43.94
N ARG A 263 -11.61 45.31 -44.23
CA ARG A 263 -11.75 46.30 -45.33
C ARG A 263 -11.80 45.64 -46.71
N VAL A 264 -11.08 44.57 -46.93
CA VAL A 264 -11.14 43.84 -48.20
C VAL A 264 -12.47 43.15 -48.41
N ILE A 265 -13.06 42.56 -47.38
CA ILE A 265 -14.36 41.90 -47.46
C ILE A 265 -15.49 42.91 -47.69
N THR A 266 -15.46 44.09 -47.04
CA THR A 266 -16.47 45.12 -47.27
C THR A 266 -16.36 45.77 -48.65
N GLN A 267 -15.18 45.95 -49.21
CA GLN A 267 -15.00 46.53 -50.54
C GLN A 267 -15.46 45.56 -51.63
N THR A 268 -15.12 44.30 -51.57
CA THR A 268 -15.57 43.30 -52.57
C THR A 268 -17.08 43.09 -52.51
N THR A 269 -17.71 43.15 -51.35
CA THR A 269 -19.16 42.99 -51.23
C THR A 269 -19.93 44.22 -51.80
N ILE A 270 -19.34 45.40 -51.71
CA ILE A 270 -19.96 46.64 -52.24
C ILE A 270 -19.83 46.70 -53.75
N GLU A 271 -18.69 46.29 -54.34
CA GLU A 271 -18.50 46.25 -55.76
C GLU A 271 -19.38 45.18 -56.44
N GLU A 272 -19.65 44.05 -55.81
CA GLU A 272 -20.57 43.02 -56.30
C GLU A 272 -22.04 43.44 -56.26
N ILE A 273 -22.40 44.29 -55.31
CA ILE A 273 -23.78 44.84 -55.19
C ILE A 273 -24.04 45.94 -56.23
N ILE A 274 -23.02 46.72 -56.64
CA ILE A 274 -23.15 47.80 -57.62
C ILE A 274 -23.16 47.25 -59.07
N ALA A 275 -22.60 46.04 -59.29
CA ALA A 275 -22.56 45.40 -60.59
C ALA A 275 -23.79 44.57 -60.97
N ARG A 276 -24.81 44.49 -60.11
CA ARG A 276 -26.14 43.90 -60.35
C ARG A 276 -27.22 44.97 -60.47
#